data_201463c9694d52e2253b5cc36af07298
#
_entry.id   201463c9694d52e2253b5cc36af07298
#
_cell.length_a   1.000
_cell.length_b   1.000
_cell.length_c   1.000
_cell.angle_alpha   90.00
_cell.angle_beta   90.00
_cell.angle_gamma   90.00
#
_symmetry.space_group_name_H-M   'P 1'
#
loop_
_entity.id
_entity.type
_entity.pdbx_description
1 polymer ?
#
loop_
_entity_poly.entity_id
_entity_poly.type
_entity_poly.pdbx_seq_one_letter_code
_entity_poly.pdbx_strand_id
1 'polypeptide(L)'
;MRKALSEREQNAIKTKLIENCRVCWERYGYKKTSVAELASMSGISTGAFYSFFSSKEMLFIETANAFMKKLYDMMATYKPDESTRYDFANGFKKCADEMFENKWIFSLREDAETFMRKLPEDFLEQDFQQDLLDITAVVNLYNLTPKVSMTEIVAVFHTLLMSIYLTEIIGATHKQALNLLIDSVIVNLFE
;
A
#
# COMPACT_ATOMS: atom_id res chain seq x y z
N MET A 1 -22.41 -21.02 26.05
CA MET A 1 -22.07 -20.90 24.64
C MET A 1 -21.68 -19.44 24.39
N ARG A 2 -20.47 -19.14 23.87
CA ARG A 2 -20.14 -17.78 23.40
C ARG A 2 -20.99 -17.49 22.19
N LYS A 3 -21.73 -16.38 22.20
CA LYS A 3 -22.49 -15.88 21.04
C LYS A 3 -21.52 -15.63 19.89
N ALA A 4 -21.85 -16.12 18.69
CA ALA A 4 -21.07 -15.80 17.50
C ALA A 4 -21.04 -14.27 17.30
N LEU A 5 -19.88 -13.73 16.94
CA LEU A 5 -19.73 -12.31 16.65
C LEU A 5 -20.58 -11.94 15.42
N SER A 6 -21.30 -10.83 15.50
CA SER A 6 -21.97 -10.26 14.33
C SER A 6 -20.93 -9.79 13.30
N GLU A 7 -21.30 -9.69 12.04
CA GLU A 7 -20.45 -9.16 10.96
C GLU A 7 -19.87 -7.78 11.29
N ARG A 8 -20.68 -6.90 11.91
CA ARG A 8 -20.23 -5.58 12.37
C ARG A 8 -19.12 -5.66 13.42
N GLU A 9 -19.26 -6.59 14.38
CA GLU A 9 -18.24 -6.83 15.41
C GLU A 9 -16.97 -7.41 14.82
N GLN A 10 -17.09 -8.34 13.87
CA GLN A 10 -15.95 -8.92 13.15
C GLN A 10 -15.18 -7.84 12.36
N ASN A 11 -15.89 -7.01 11.60
CA ASN A 11 -15.28 -5.91 10.85
C ASN A 11 -14.60 -4.89 11.77
N ALA A 12 -15.20 -4.55 12.90
CA ALA A 12 -14.60 -3.65 13.88
C ALA A 12 -13.30 -4.22 14.50
N ILE A 13 -13.25 -5.53 14.76
CA ILE A 13 -12.04 -6.21 15.23
C ILE A 13 -10.96 -6.24 14.12
N LYS A 14 -11.35 -6.58 12.87
CA LYS A 14 -10.42 -6.57 11.73
C LYS A 14 -9.78 -5.19 11.55
N THR A 15 -10.56 -4.13 11.58
CA THR A 15 -10.07 -2.74 11.51
C THR A 15 -9.08 -2.43 12.63
N LYS A 16 -9.40 -2.79 13.88
CA LYS A 16 -8.48 -2.59 15.02
C LYS A 16 -7.17 -3.37 14.85
N LEU A 17 -7.22 -4.59 14.34
CA LEU A 17 -6.02 -5.39 14.08
C LEU A 17 -5.12 -4.71 13.06
N ILE A 18 -5.68 -4.17 11.97
CA ILE A 18 -4.96 -3.43 10.93
C ILE A 18 -4.34 -2.14 11.51
N GLU A 19 -5.10 -1.36 12.27
CA GLU A 19 -4.61 -0.13 12.89
C GLU A 19 -3.48 -0.39 13.90
N ASN A 20 -3.65 -1.40 14.76
CA ASN A 20 -2.63 -1.79 15.74
C ASN A 20 -1.39 -2.39 15.05
N CYS A 21 -1.57 -3.13 13.96
CA CYS A 21 -0.47 -3.64 13.16
C CYS A 21 0.35 -2.47 12.58
N ARG A 22 -0.29 -1.46 12.00
CA ARG A 22 0.38 -0.26 11.49
C ARG A 22 1.23 0.42 12.57
N VAL A 23 0.65 0.63 13.77
CA VAL A 23 1.34 1.27 14.90
C VAL A 23 2.55 0.43 15.36
N CYS A 24 2.38 -0.88 15.50
CA CYS A 24 3.46 -1.77 15.89
C CYS A 24 4.54 -1.87 14.81
N TRP A 25 4.14 -1.92 13.55
CA TRP A 25 5.05 -1.95 12.41
C TRP A 25 5.92 -0.69 12.35
N GLU A 26 5.32 0.48 12.44
CA GLU A 26 6.03 1.76 12.47
C GLU A 26 7.02 1.87 13.64
N ARG A 27 6.61 1.37 14.82
CA ARG A 27 7.40 1.54 16.06
C ARG A 27 8.48 0.47 16.25
N TYR A 28 8.21 -0.76 15.89
CA TYR A 28 9.05 -1.91 16.26
C TYR A 28 9.54 -2.71 15.06
N GLY A 29 8.95 -2.51 13.88
CA GLY A 29 9.18 -3.34 12.70
C GLY A 29 8.52 -4.72 12.78
N TYR A 30 8.66 -5.49 11.68
CA TYR A 30 8.01 -6.80 11.53
C TYR A 30 8.48 -7.82 12.58
N LYS A 31 9.80 -7.98 12.79
CA LYS A 31 10.34 -9.04 13.67
C LYS A 31 9.86 -8.90 15.11
N LYS A 32 9.85 -7.68 15.63
CA LYS A 32 9.51 -7.41 17.03
C LYS A 32 8.00 -7.35 17.30
N THR A 33 7.17 -7.22 16.28
CA THR A 33 5.71 -7.25 16.41
C THR A 33 5.23 -8.70 16.59
N SER A 34 4.49 -8.99 17.65
CA SER A 34 3.99 -10.33 17.96
C SER A 34 2.47 -10.42 17.81
N VAL A 35 1.97 -11.63 17.42
CA VAL A 35 0.53 -11.91 17.36
C VAL A 35 -0.14 -11.72 18.72
N ALA A 36 0.54 -12.08 19.81
CA ALA A 36 0.01 -11.93 21.17
C ALA A 36 -0.24 -10.46 21.52
N GLU A 37 0.70 -9.57 21.17
CA GLU A 37 0.57 -8.13 21.37
C GLU A 37 -0.57 -7.54 20.53
N LEU A 38 -0.60 -7.85 19.21
CA LEU A 38 -1.65 -7.38 18.29
C LEU A 38 -3.05 -7.81 18.74
N ALA A 39 -3.20 -9.07 19.14
CA ALA A 39 -4.45 -9.60 19.68
C ALA A 39 -4.88 -8.88 20.97
N SER A 40 -3.94 -8.71 21.91
CA SER A 40 -4.18 -8.00 23.18
C SER A 40 -4.62 -6.55 22.95
N MET A 41 -3.92 -5.81 22.10
CA MET A 41 -4.26 -4.43 21.72
C MET A 41 -5.64 -4.34 21.04
N SER A 42 -6.05 -5.39 20.34
CA SER A 42 -7.34 -5.45 19.63
C SER A 42 -8.49 -5.99 20.50
N GLY A 43 -8.20 -6.36 21.77
CA GLY A 43 -9.19 -6.85 22.71
C GLY A 43 -9.65 -8.29 22.45
N ILE A 44 -8.82 -9.11 21.80
CA ILE A 44 -9.10 -10.53 21.52
C ILE A 44 -7.99 -11.44 22.04
N SER A 45 -8.27 -12.74 22.14
CA SER A 45 -7.23 -13.73 22.45
C SER A 45 -6.35 -14.03 21.22
N THR A 46 -5.12 -14.50 21.47
CA THR A 46 -4.20 -15.00 20.41
C THR A 46 -4.85 -16.10 19.54
N GLY A 47 -5.64 -16.98 20.14
CA GLY A 47 -6.38 -18.00 19.39
C GLY A 47 -7.47 -17.40 18.49
N ALA A 48 -8.16 -16.33 18.94
CA ALA A 48 -9.15 -15.65 18.14
C ALA A 48 -8.54 -14.86 16.96
N PHE A 49 -7.28 -14.42 17.06
CA PHE A 49 -6.57 -13.77 15.95
C PHE A 49 -6.61 -14.61 14.68
N TYR A 50 -6.38 -15.92 14.80
CA TYR A 50 -6.33 -16.84 13.65
C TYR A 50 -7.68 -17.09 12.97
N SER A 51 -8.79 -16.59 13.54
CA SER A 51 -10.09 -16.53 12.85
C SER A 51 -10.23 -15.31 11.93
N PHE A 52 -9.36 -14.31 12.05
CA PHE A 52 -9.32 -13.10 11.21
C PHE A 52 -8.21 -13.16 10.17
N PHE A 53 -7.03 -13.63 10.55
CA PHE A 53 -5.85 -13.69 9.69
C PHE A 53 -5.14 -15.03 9.87
N SER A 54 -4.85 -15.71 8.77
CA SER A 54 -4.19 -17.04 8.78
C SER A 54 -2.76 -16.97 9.33
N SER A 55 -2.10 -15.81 9.26
CA SER A 55 -0.77 -15.58 9.80
C SER A 55 -0.55 -14.11 10.14
N LYS A 56 0.55 -13.82 10.84
CA LYS A 56 1.00 -12.45 11.09
C LYS A 56 1.31 -11.73 9.77
N GLU A 57 1.91 -12.43 8.85
CA GLU A 57 2.30 -11.93 7.53
C GLU A 57 1.06 -11.46 6.75
N MET A 58 -0.03 -12.22 6.76
CA MET A 58 -1.29 -11.82 6.10
C MET A 58 -1.90 -10.56 6.71
N LEU A 59 -1.76 -10.34 8.03
CA LEU A 59 -2.17 -9.08 8.63
C LEU A 59 -1.28 -7.91 8.17
N PHE A 60 0.03 -8.13 8.04
CA PHE A 60 0.96 -7.10 7.51
C PHE A 60 0.62 -6.73 6.07
N ILE A 61 0.35 -7.72 5.22
CA ILE A 61 -0.13 -7.50 3.84
C ILE A 61 -1.42 -6.67 3.83
N GLU A 62 -2.42 -7.09 4.61
CA GLU A 62 -3.69 -6.37 4.67
C GLU A 62 -3.52 -4.93 5.20
N THR A 63 -2.54 -4.71 6.08
CA THR A 63 -2.20 -3.37 6.58
C THR A 63 -1.56 -2.52 5.48
N ALA A 64 -0.68 -3.10 4.65
CA ALA A 64 -0.12 -2.44 3.48
C ALA A 64 -1.21 -2.12 2.44
N ASN A 65 -2.08 -3.08 2.14
CA ASN A 65 -3.19 -2.91 1.20
C ASN A 65 -4.18 -1.81 1.65
N ALA A 66 -4.46 -1.71 2.96
CA ALA A 66 -5.27 -0.63 3.49
C ALA A 66 -4.63 0.76 3.27
N PHE A 67 -3.30 0.85 3.34
CA PHE A 67 -2.58 2.07 3.01
C PHE A 67 -2.58 2.37 1.50
N MET A 68 -2.34 1.36 0.65
CA MET A 68 -2.43 1.52 -0.80
C MET A 68 -3.83 1.95 -1.23
N LYS A 69 -4.87 1.33 -0.66
CA LYS A 69 -6.26 1.75 -0.90
C LYS A 69 -6.49 3.22 -0.56
N LYS A 70 -5.93 3.71 0.56
CA LYS A 70 -5.99 5.15 0.90
C LYS A 70 -5.39 6.01 -0.21
N LEU A 71 -4.26 5.61 -0.81
CA LEU A 71 -3.64 6.34 -1.91
C LEU A 71 -4.55 6.37 -3.17
N TYR A 72 -5.15 5.23 -3.52
CA TYR A 72 -6.13 5.17 -4.63
C TYR A 72 -7.37 6.03 -4.38
N ASP A 73 -7.91 6.01 -3.16
CA ASP A 73 -9.04 6.86 -2.76
C ASP A 73 -8.66 8.36 -2.81
N MET A 74 -7.42 8.71 -2.47
CA MET A 74 -6.89 10.07 -2.63
C MET A 74 -6.84 10.49 -4.10
N MET A 75 -6.36 9.63 -4.99
CA MET A 75 -6.38 9.88 -6.44
C MET A 75 -7.81 10.13 -6.93
N ALA A 76 -8.77 9.27 -6.53
CA ALA A 76 -10.16 9.39 -6.92
C ALA A 76 -10.81 10.69 -6.42
N THR A 77 -10.49 11.12 -5.19
CA THR A 77 -11.02 12.36 -4.59
C THR A 77 -10.41 13.61 -5.23
N TYR A 78 -9.16 13.55 -5.66
CA TYR A 78 -8.42 14.68 -6.21
C TYR A 78 -8.75 14.97 -7.68
N LYS A 79 -9.48 14.08 -8.36
CA LYS A 79 -9.84 14.20 -9.77
C LYS A 79 -10.76 15.41 -10.02
N PRO A 80 -10.40 16.39 -10.87
CA PRO A 80 -11.32 17.42 -11.36
C PRO A 80 -12.31 16.85 -12.38
N ASP A 81 -13.41 17.56 -12.65
CA ASP A 81 -14.46 17.12 -13.60
C ASP A 81 -13.90 16.92 -15.02
N GLU A 82 -13.05 17.84 -15.47
CA GLU A 82 -12.27 17.73 -16.72
C GLU A 82 -10.81 17.46 -16.34
N SER A 83 -10.44 16.18 -16.20
CA SER A 83 -9.08 15.79 -15.80
C SER A 83 -8.16 15.62 -17.00
N THR A 84 -6.92 16.03 -16.81
CA THR A 84 -5.82 15.89 -17.74
C THR A 84 -4.74 14.96 -17.16
N ARG A 85 -3.78 14.54 -17.99
CA ARG A 85 -2.59 13.83 -17.51
C ARG A 85 -1.77 14.64 -16.48
N TYR A 86 -1.86 15.98 -16.52
CA TYR A 86 -1.19 16.82 -15.52
C TYR A 86 -1.89 16.76 -14.15
N ASP A 87 -3.22 16.65 -14.13
CA ASP A 87 -3.97 16.44 -12.90
C ASP A 87 -3.67 15.06 -12.30
N PHE A 88 -3.57 14.05 -13.16
CA PHE A 88 -3.13 12.72 -12.74
C PHE A 88 -1.71 12.77 -12.14
N ALA A 89 -0.75 13.45 -12.82
CA ALA A 89 0.61 13.64 -12.29
C ALA A 89 0.60 14.34 -10.91
N ASN A 90 -0.24 15.37 -10.74
CA ASN A 90 -0.38 16.07 -9.47
C ASN A 90 -0.99 15.18 -8.38
N GLY A 91 -1.99 14.36 -8.70
CA GLY A 91 -2.54 13.36 -7.79
C GLY A 91 -1.49 12.33 -7.38
N PHE A 92 -0.72 11.82 -8.35
CA PHE A 92 0.34 10.84 -8.10
C PHE A 92 1.48 11.42 -7.23
N LYS A 93 1.86 12.69 -7.42
CA LYS A 93 2.82 13.38 -6.53
C LYS A 93 2.30 13.49 -5.11
N LYS A 94 1.00 13.73 -4.89
CA LYS A 94 0.41 13.73 -3.54
C LYS A 94 0.45 12.34 -2.90
N CYS A 95 0.24 11.28 -3.67
CA CYS A 95 0.43 9.92 -3.18
C CYS A 95 1.89 9.66 -2.79
N ALA A 96 2.84 10.11 -3.62
CA ALA A 96 4.27 10.03 -3.28
C ALA A 96 4.60 10.82 -2.01
N ASP A 97 4.03 12.01 -1.83
CA ASP A 97 4.20 12.81 -0.60
C ASP A 97 3.68 12.06 0.63
N GLU A 98 2.51 11.45 0.55
CA GLU A 98 1.95 10.62 1.62
C GLU A 98 2.87 9.44 1.95
N MET A 99 3.50 8.81 0.94
CA MET A 99 4.48 7.74 1.16
C MET A 99 5.78 8.24 1.80
N PHE A 100 6.26 9.44 1.45
CA PHE A 100 7.42 10.07 2.11
C PHE A 100 7.18 10.29 3.61
N GLU A 101 5.95 10.64 3.99
CA GLU A 101 5.57 10.83 5.40
C GLU A 101 5.35 9.49 6.12
N ASN A 102 4.98 8.43 5.38
CA ASN A 102 4.64 7.11 5.92
C ASN A 102 5.68 6.04 5.55
N LYS A 103 6.95 6.31 5.79
CA LYS A 103 8.07 5.41 5.44
C LYS A 103 8.03 4.02 6.09
N TRP A 104 7.17 3.83 7.11
CA TRP A 104 7.02 2.54 7.78
C TRP A 104 6.71 1.39 6.81
N ILE A 105 5.98 1.67 5.72
CA ILE A 105 5.64 0.66 4.71
C ILE A 105 6.88 0.04 4.05
N PHE A 106 7.98 0.78 3.99
CA PHE A 106 9.24 0.31 3.42
C PHE A 106 10.15 -0.39 4.44
N SER A 107 9.82 -0.38 5.74
CA SER A 107 10.67 -0.95 6.79
C SER A 107 10.74 -2.48 6.79
N LEU A 108 9.87 -3.16 6.01
CA LEU A 108 9.95 -4.62 5.78
C LEU A 108 11.23 -5.05 5.08
N ARG A 109 11.99 -4.14 4.45
CA ARG A 109 13.18 -4.49 3.67
C ARG A 109 14.21 -5.26 4.46
N GLU A 110 14.51 -4.84 5.68
CA GLU A 110 15.49 -5.53 6.53
C GLU A 110 15.09 -6.97 6.83
N ASP A 111 13.80 -7.26 6.73
CA ASP A 111 13.17 -8.54 7.01
C ASP A 111 12.59 -9.22 5.76
N ALA A 112 12.74 -8.62 4.58
CA ALA A 112 12.05 -8.99 3.35
C ALA A 112 12.20 -10.48 3.02
N GLU A 113 13.42 -11.02 3.07
CA GLU A 113 13.66 -12.43 2.78
C GLU A 113 12.89 -13.35 3.75
N THR A 114 12.93 -13.04 5.05
CA THR A 114 12.23 -13.82 6.08
C THR A 114 10.72 -13.70 5.94
N PHE A 115 10.23 -12.53 5.56
CA PHE A 115 8.82 -12.25 5.34
C PHE A 115 8.30 -12.97 4.10
N MET A 116 8.99 -12.82 2.96
CA MET A 116 8.59 -13.40 1.68
C MET A 116 8.52 -14.93 1.72
N ARG A 117 9.44 -15.60 2.43
CA ARG A 117 9.44 -17.07 2.60
C ARG A 117 8.19 -17.61 3.32
N LYS A 118 7.40 -16.75 3.97
CA LYS A 118 6.20 -17.13 4.72
C LYS A 118 4.91 -16.80 3.99
N LEU A 119 5.00 -16.17 2.82
CA LEU A 119 3.86 -15.90 1.97
C LEU A 119 3.52 -17.12 1.10
N PRO A 120 2.27 -17.23 0.62
CA PRO A 120 1.92 -18.21 -0.41
C PRO A 120 2.80 -18.05 -1.65
N GLU A 121 3.09 -19.15 -2.35
CA GLU A 121 3.97 -19.16 -3.53
C GLU A 121 3.47 -18.25 -4.66
N ASP A 122 2.14 -18.13 -4.80
CA ASP A 122 1.47 -17.32 -5.82
C ASP A 122 1.17 -15.88 -5.37
N PHE A 123 1.59 -15.50 -4.16
CA PHE A 123 1.28 -14.19 -3.58
C PHE A 123 1.70 -13.03 -4.48
N LEU A 124 2.93 -13.03 -4.97
CA LEU A 124 3.47 -11.92 -5.80
C LEU A 124 2.70 -11.76 -7.12
N GLU A 125 2.26 -12.88 -7.71
CA GLU A 125 1.45 -12.83 -8.93
C GLU A 125 0.07 -12.23 -8.64
N GLN A 126 -0.57 -12.68 -7.56
CA GLN A 126 -1.89 -12.16 -7.15
C GLN A 126 -1.83 -10.68 -6.78
N ASP A 127 -0.80 -10.24 -6.05
CA ASP A 127 -0.57 -8.86 -5.65
C ASP A 127 -0.39 -7.97 -6.89
N PHE A 128 0.45 -8.38 -7.84
CA PHE A 128 0.65 -7.68 -9.11
C PHE A 128 -0.65 -7.58 -9.93
N GLN A 129 -1.46 -8.64 -9.98
CA GLN A 129 -2.73 -8.63 -10.70
C GLN A 129 -3.73 -7.67 -10.03
N GLN A 130 -3.72 -7.58 -8.70
CA GLN A 130 -4.55 -6.63 -7.98
C GLN A 130 -4.11 -5.18 -8.26
N ASP A 131 -2.82 -4.89 -8.20
CA ASP A 131 -2.27 -3.58 -8.55
C ASP A 131 -2.62 -3.18 -9.99
N LEU A 132 -2.57 -4.12 -10.93
CA LEU A 132 -2.96 -3.89 -12.32
C LEU A 132 -4.42 -3.47 -12.44
N LEU A 133 -5.33 -4.10 -11.68
CA LEU A 133 -6.75 -3.75 -11.65
C LEU A 133 -6.96 -2.36 -11.05
N ASP A 134 -6.35 -2.08 -9.91
CA ASP A 134 -6.52 -0.84 -9.17
C ASP A 134 -5.96 0.37 -9.95
N ILE A 135 -4.77 0.24 -10.51
CA ILE A 135 -4.16 1.29 -11.34
C ILE A 135 -4.96 1.51 -12.63
N THR A 136 -5.44 0.43 -13.26
CA THR A 136 -6.32 0.54 -14.43
C THR A 136 -7.60 1.31 -14.10
N ALA A 137 -8.21 1.04 -12.95
CA ALA A 137 -9.40 1.75 -12.50
C ALA A 137 -9.13 3.25 -12.32
N VAL A 138 -7.99 3.62 -11.72
CA VAL A 138 -7.60 5.04 -11.55
C VAL A 138 -7.30 5.70 -12.89
N VAL A 139 -6.59 5.06 -13.81
CA VAL A 139 -6.30 5.57 -15.17
C VAL A 139 -7.61 5.84 -15.91
N ASN A 140 -8.54 4.89 -15.88
CA ASN A 140 -9.87 5.04 -16.49
C ASN A 140 -10.70 6.18 -15.85
N LEU A 141 -10.61 6.33 -14.52
CA LEU A 141 -11.27 7.41 -13.80
C LEU A 141 -10.84 8.79 -14.30
N TYR A 142 -9.55 8.95 -14.68
CA TYR A 142 -9.02 10.19 -15.26
C TYR A 142 -9.22 10.30 -16.78
N ASN A 143 -9.89 9.35 -17.42
CA ASN A 143 -10.10 9.27 -18.86
C ASN A 143 -8.81 9.36 -19.69
N LEU A 144 -7.71 8.77 -19.17
CA LEU A 144 -6.42 8.79 -19.85
C LEU A 144 -6.31 7.65 -20.86
N THR A 145 -5.73 7.94 -22.02
CA THR A 145 -5.41 6.94 -23.04
C THR A 145 -3.96 6.50 -22.91
N PRO A 146 -3.69 5.23 -22.53
CA PRO A 146 -2.32 4.71 -22.43
C PRO A 146 -1.62 4.65 -23.80
N LYS A 147 -0.35 5.04 -23.86
CA LYS A 147 0.55 4.86 -25.02
C LYS A 147 1.34 3.56 -24.99
N VAL A 148 1.40 2.93 -23.84
CA VAL A 148 2.09 1.66 -23.57
C VAL A 148 1.14 0.70 -22.86
N SER A 149 1.54 -0.55 -22.65
CA SER A 149 0.69 -1.51 -21.95
C SER A 149 0.47 -1.10 -20.47
N MET A 150 -0.67 -1.48 -19.90
CA MET A 150 -0.95 -1.24 -18.49
C MET A 150 0.07 -1.93 -17.55
N THR A 151 0.60 -3.08 -17.96
CA THR A 151 1.67 -3.79 -17.25
C THR A 151 2.95 -2.94 -17.15
N GLU A 152 3.33 -2.27 -18.25
CA GLU A 152 4.48 -1.34 -18.24
C GLU A 152 4.21 -0.13 -17.37
N ILE A 153 2.98 0.42 -17.38
CA ILE A 153 2.59 1.55 -16.53
C ILE A 153 2.70 1.18 -15.04
N VAL A 154 2.19 0.02 -14.65
CA VAL A 154 2.30 -0.51 -13.27
C VAL A 154 3.77 -0.64 -12.87
N ALA A 155 4.60 -1.27 -13.71
CA ALA A 155 6.02 -1.43 -13.44
C ALA A 155 6.76 -0.08 -13.29
N VAL A 156 6.41 0.91 -14.11
CA VAL A 156 6.97 2.27 -14.00
C VAL A 156 6.55 2.93 -12.68
N PHE A 157 5.27 2.83 -12.29
CA PHE A 157 4.80 3.41 -11.02
C PHE A 157 5.44 2.73 -9.82
N HIS A 158 5.56 1.40 -9.81
CA HIS A 158 6.29 0.69 -8.77
C HIS A 158 7.74 1.15 -8.69
N THR A 159 8.43 1.33 -9.83
CA THR A 159 9.81 1.81 -9.86
C THR A 159 9.96 3.20 -9.25
N LEU A 160 9.06 4.13 -9.61
CA LEU A 160 9.05 5.49 -9.06
C LEU A 160 8.80 5.49 -7.55
N LEU A 161 7.78 4.78 -7.09
CA LEU A 161 7.42 4.74 -5.67
C LEU A 161 8.45 3.98 -4.83
N MET A 162 9.02 2.89 -5.35
CA MET A 162 10.10 2.17 -4.69
C MET A 162 11.36 3.04 -4.51
N SER A 163 11.59 4.05 -5.36
CA SER A 163 12.69 4.98 -5.17
C SER A 163 12.62 5.75 -3.85
N ILE A 164 11.40 6.00 -3.31
CA ILE A 164 11.18 6.71 -2.04
C ILE A 164 11.94 6.04 -0.90
N TYR A 165 12.04 4.72 -0.97
CA TYR A 165 12.81 3.92 -0.05
C TYR A 165 14.32 4.29 -0.02
N LEU A 166 14.88 4.78 -1.12
CA LEU A 166 16.29 5.18 -1.24
C LEU A 166 16.54 6.64 -0.82
N THR A 167 15.58 7.29 -0.17
CA THR A 167 15.66 8.73 0.18
C THR A 167 16.92 9.08 0.96
N GLU A 168 17.36 8.24 1.89
CA GLU A 168 18.56 8.49 2.69
C GLU A 168 19.86 8.39 1.86
N ILE A 169 19.85 7.60 0.78
CA ILE A 169 20.98 7.44 -0.14
C ILE A 169 21.00 8.58 -1.17
N ILE A 170 19.82 8.94 -1.72
CA ILE A 170 19.69 9.98 -2.75
C ILE A 170 19.85 11.38 -2.16
N GLY A 171 19.40 11.57 -0.92
CA GLY A 171 19.56 12.80 -0.18
C GLY A 171 18.41 13.80 -0.29
N ALA A 172 18.63 15.03 0.16
CA ALA A 172 17.58 16.03 0.40
C ALA A 172 16.81 16.47 -0.86
N THR A 173 17.36 16.30 -2.06
CA THR A 173 16.71 16.66 -3.34
C THR A 173 15.88 15.53 -3.94
N HIS A 174 15.76 14.37 -3.27
CA HIS A 174 15.08 13.21 -3.81
C HIS A 174 13.60 13.50 -4.16
N LYS A 175 12.89 14.18 -3.28
CA LYS A 175 11.47 14.53 -3.52
C LYS A 175 11.31 15.40 -4.77
N GLN A 176 12.17 16.39 -4.96
CA GLN A 176 12.17 17.26 -6.15
C GLN A 176 12.50 16.46 -7.42
N ALA A 177 13.49 15.57 -7.35
CA ALA A 177 13.88 14.71 -8.45
C ALA A 177 12.74 13.75 -8.82
N LEU A 178 12.08 13.14 -7.83
CA LEU A 178 10.94 12.24 -8.07
C LEU A 178 9.77 13.00 -8.72
N ASN A 179 9.44 14.21 -8.26
CA ASN A 179 8.40 15.03 -8.87
C ASN A 179 8.71 15.35 -10.34
N LEU A 180 9.96 15.68 -10.66
CA LEU A 180 10.40 15.92 -12.04
C LEU A 180 10.26 14.63 -12.90
N LEU A 181 10.62 13.48 -12.34
CA LEU A 181 10.47 12.19 -13.02
C LEU A 181 8.99 11.87 -13.26
N ILE A 182 8.12 12.06 -12.27
CA ILE A 182 6.68 11.86 -12.41
C ILE A 182 6.13 12.71 -13.57
N ASP A 183 6.42 14.01 -13.60
CA ASP A 183 5.96 14.89 -14.68
C ASP A 183 6.44 14.42 -16.05
N SER A 184 7.72 14.04 -16.17
CA SER A 184 8.32 13.58 -17.42
C SER A 184 7.74 12.25 -17.89
N VAL A 185 7.52 11.33 -16.96
CA VAL A 185 7.04 9.97 -17.24
C VAL A 185 5.56 9.99 -17.64
N ILE A 186 4.71 10.72 -16.93
CA ILE A 186 3.26 10.78 -17.21
C ILE A 186 2.99 11.30 -18.64
N VAL A 187 3.74 12.29 -19.10
CA VAL A 187 3.61 12.81 -20.48
C VAL A 187 3.95 11.75 -21.53
N ASN A 188 4.85 10.82 -21.21
CA ASN A 188 5.25 9.74 -22.11
C ASN A 188 4.32 8.50 -22.02
N LEU A 189 3.66 8.29 -20.90
CA LEU A 189 2.76 7.14 -20.70
C LEU A 189 1.35 7.38 -21.25
N PHE A 190 0.88 8.64 -21.29
CA PHE A 190 -0.51 8.97 -21.66
C PHE A 190 -0.59 10.06 -22.74
N GLU A 191 -1.69 9.97 -23.54
CA GLU A 191 -2.02 11.02 -24.49
C GLU A 191 -2.49 12.31 -23.81
#